data_e5682f84b18780dd70796ea8983737c1
#
_entry.id   e5682f84b18780dd70796ea8983737c1
#
_cell.length_a   1.000
_cell.length_b   1.000
_cell.length_c   1.000
_cell.angle_alpha   90.00
_cell.angle_beta   90.00
_cell.angle_gamma   90.00
#
_symmetry.space_group_name_H-M   'P 1'
#
loop_
_entity.id
_entity.type
_entity.pdbx_description
1 polymer ?
#
loop_
_entity_poly.entity_id
_entity_poly.type
_entity_poly.pdbx_seq_one_letter_code
_entity_poly.pdbx_strand_id
1 'polypeptide(L)'
;MGAYISQLLFQPPDVSYLHAKKHIIWLKTVKNESIPAFFIDRKAQVTVLFSHGNAEDLGMIYEWFLEFSKDLNVNLFAYDYEGYGKASGEPSESAVYDDIDAAYIFLIDTLKMLPANIILYGRSLGSGPSTYLAEKLAKKNVRLGGLILQSPLLSVYRVAFNFRFTFPCDMFPNVDRIPHIACPLLVIHGTRDEVVPFWNGQDLFFASPVQWRSQPLWVENGGHNNLEVVLKENDVLYNHIKSFFHEWVPSYSVKGV
;
A
#
# COMPACT_ATOMS: atom_id res chain seq x y z
N MET A 1 17.58 0.51 -21.35
CA MET A 1 16.59 1.58 -21.12
C MET A 1 15.84 1.36 -19.78
N GLY A 2 15.31 0.16 -19.50
CA GLY A 2 14.60 -0.11 -18.24
C GLY A 2 15.41 0.12 -16.96
N ALA A 3 16.68 -0.30 -16.89
CA ALA A 3 17.53 -0.10 -15.71
C ALA A 3 17.79 1.40 -15.39
N TYR A 4 17.88 2.24 -16.42
CA TYR A 4 18.05 3.68 -16.24
C TYR A 4 16.78 4.35 -15.68
N ILE A 5 15.62 3.90 -16.12
CA ILE A 5 14.33 4.43 -15.64
C ILE A 5 14.07 3.94 -14.20
N SER A 6 14.44 2.71 -13.87
CA SER A 6 14.37 2.22 -12.49
C SER A 6 15.21 3.07 -11.53
N GLN A 7 16.45 3.43 -11.90
CA GLN A 7 17.30 4.29 -11.09
C GLN A 7 16.75 5.72 -10.90
N LEU A 8 15.99 6.22 -11.87
CA LEU A 8 15.34 7.54 -11.76
C LEU A 8 14.05 7.48 -10.94
N LEU A 9 13.36 6.34 -10.97
CA LEU A 9 12.11 6.14 -10.24
C LEU A 9 12.34 5.88 -8.76
N PHE A 10 13.16 4.87 -8.44
CA PHE A 10 13.37 4.47 -7.05
C PHE A 10 14.38 5.38 -6.37
N GLN A 11 13.96 6.00 -5.28
CA GLN A 11 14.76 6.97 -4.52
C GLN A 11 14.81 6.55 -3.05
N PRO A 12 15.52 5.46 -2.72
CA PRO A 12 15.65 5.05 -1.34
C PRO A 12 16.31 6.16 -0.50
N PRO A 13 15.73 6.52 0.66
CA PRO A 13 16.33 7.49 1.56
C PRO A 13 17.51 6.86 2.32
N ASP A 14 18.26 7.68 3.02
CA ASP A 14 19.19 7.19 4.04
C ASP A 14 18.43 6.40 5.11
N VAL A 15 19.03 5.31 5.59
CA VAL A 15 18.38 4.42 6.57
C VAL A 15 18.05 5.17 7.86
N SER A 16 16.77 5.33 8.18
CA SER A 16 16.31 6.12 9.33
C SER A 16 16.28 5.35 10.66
N TYR A 17 16.26 4.01 10.63
CA TYR A 17 16.12 3.15 11.82
C TYR A 17 17.37 2.32 12.16
N LEU A 18 18.57 2.89 11.97
CA LEU A 18 19.85 2.21 12.24
C LEU A 18 19.94 1.61 13.65
N HIS A 19 19.35 2.26 14.64
CA HIS A 19 19.39 1.87 16.05
C HIS A 19 18.16 1.09 16.54
N ALA A 20 17.16 0.89 15.72
CA ALA A 20 15.99 0.07 16.04
C ALA A 20 16.39 -1.41 16.11
N LYS A 21 16.93 -1.83 17.25
CA LYS A 21 17.38 -3.22 17.47
C LYS A 21 16.25 -4.17 17.87
N LYS A 22 15.07 -3.68 18.20
CA LYS A 22 13.97 -4.49 18.72
C LYS A 22 12.88 -4.63 17.67
N HIS A 23 12.60 -5.89 17.29
CA HIS A 23 11.42 -6.31 16.53
C HIS A 23 11.47 -6.20 15.00
N ILE A 24 12.66 -6.11 14.40
CA ILE A 24 12.77 -6.30 12.93
C ILE A 24 12.57 -7.78 12.62
N ILE A 25 11.57 -8.06 11.80
CA ILE A 25 11.35 -9.36 11.18
C ILE A 25 12.08 -9.35 9.84
N TRP A 26 12.90 -10.37 9.59
CA TRP A 26 13.59 -10.52 8.32
C TRP A 26 12.81 -11.49 7.44
N LEU A 27 12.37 -11.03 6.28
CA LEU A 27 11.73 -11.83 5.27
C LEU A 27 12.75 -12.23 4.21
N LYS A 28 12.48 -13.36 3.54
CA LYS A 28 13.26 -13.82 2.38
C LYS A 28 12.38 -13.77 1.14
N THR A 29 12.84 -13.05 0.12
CA THR A 29 12.20 -13.02 -1.19
C THR A 29 12.51 -14.29 -1.97
N VAL A 30 11.81 -14.52 -3.07
CA VAL A 30 12.05 -15.66 -3.96
C VAL A 30 13.48 -15.67 -4.54
N LYS A 31 14.10 -14.49 -4.63
CA LYS A 31 15.50 -14.33 -5.06
C LYS A 31 16.51 -14.47 -3.91
N ASN A 32 16.03 -14.86 -2.71
CA ASN A 32 16.82 -14.98 -1.49
C ASN A 32 17.36 -13.66 -0.95
N GLU A 33 16.84 -12.52 -1.40
CA GLU A 33 17.12 -11.23 -0.78
C GLU A 33 16.50 -11.14 0.60
N SER A 34 17.05 -10.27 1.46
CA SER A 34 16.58 -10.08 2.83
C SER A 34 15.94 -8.72 2.95
N ILE A 35 14.66 -8.67 3.24
CA ILE A 35 13.95 -7.43 3.48
C ILE A 35 13.45 -7.34 4.92
N PRO A 36 13.60 -6.18 5.59
CA PRO A 36 13.10 -5.98 6.94
C PRO A 36 11.61 -5.69 6.94
N ALA A 37 10.94 -6.11 7.99
CA ALA A 37 9.53 -5.82 8.23
C ALA A 37 9.29 -5.51 9.71
N PHE A 38 8.24 -4.76 9.99
CA PHE A 38 7.71 -4.54 11.34
C PHE A 38 6.30 -5.09 11.45
N PHE A 39 6.02 -5.70 12.61
CA PHE A 39 4.68 -6.14 12.95
C PHE A 39 4.21 -5.49 14.25
N ILE A 40 3.16 -4.70 14.16
CA ILE A 40 2.47 -4.11 15.32
C ILE A 40 1.24 -4.97 15.59
N ASP A 41 1.35 -5.81 16.62
CA ASP A 41 0.30 -6.75 17.01
C ASP A 41 -0.63 -6.13 18.07
N ARG A 42 -1.83 -5.73 17.68
CA ARG A 42 -2.89 -5.24 18.55
C ARG A 42 -3.84 -6.35 19.01
N LYS A 43 -3.56 -7.60 18.67
CA LYS A 43 -4.46 -8.73 18.90
C LYS A 43 -5.82 -8.52 18.20
N ALA A 44 -5.81 -7.78 17.11
CA ALA A 44 -6.98 -7.52 16.29
C ALA A 44 -7.23 -8.64 15.29
N GLN A 45 -8.47 -8.76 14.80
CA GLN A 45 -8.81 -9.72 13.76
C GLN A 45 -8.28 -9.29 12.39
N VAL A 46 -8.29 -7.99 12.14
CA VAL A 46 -7.87 -7.40 10.85
C VAL A 46 -6.41 -7.00 10.90
N THR A 47 -5.70 -7.29 9.83
CA THR A 47 -4.31 -6.89 9.63
C THR A 47 -4.17 -6.06 8.37
N VAL A 48 -3.57 -4.89 8.48
CA VAL A 48 -3.19 -4.05 7.35
C VAL A 48 -1.78 -4.43 6.92
N LEU A 49 -1.62 -4.85 5.66
CA LEU A 49 -0.33 -5.02 4.98
C LEU A 49 -0.02 -3.73 4.23
N PHE A 50 0.95 -2.97 4.73
CA PHE A 50 1.27 -1.64 4.23
C PHE A 50 2.48 -1.65 3.31
N SER A 51 2.31 -1.07 2.11
CA SER A 51 3.35 -0.80 1.12
C SER A 51 3.60 0.70 1.07
N HIS A 52 4.81 1.11 1.44
CA HIS A 52 5.16 2.54 1.62
C HIS A 52 5.38 3.28 0.29
N GLY A 53 5.47 4.60 0.36
CA GLY A 53 5.76 5.46 -0.78
C GLY A 53 7.23 5.39 -1.22
N ASN A 54 7.53 6.07 -2.33
CA ASN A 54 8.92 6.29 -2.75
C ASN A 54 9.62 7.20 -1.71
N ALA A 55 10.93 7.24 -1.66
CA ALA A 55 11.69 8.07 -0.72
C ALA A 55 11.28 7.94 0.77
N GLU A 56 10.76 6.78 1.17
CA GLU A 56 10.41 6.44 2.55
C GLU A 56 11.07 5.13 2.96
N ASP A 57 11.29 4.96 4.27
CA ASP A 57 11.60 3.67 4.89
C ASP A 57 10.73 3.44 6.13
N LEU A 58 10.78 2.24 6.66
CA LEU A 58 9.95 1.85 7.81
C LEU A 58 10.17 2.74 9.03
N GLY A 59 11.38 3.28 9.24
CA GLY A 59 11.68 4.12 10.39
C GLY A 59 11.03 5.48 10.33
N MET A 60 10.95 6.08 9.13
CA MET A 60 10.33 7.40 8.91
C MET A 60 8.84 7.40 9.25
N ILE A 61 8.15 6.27 9.05
CA ILE A 61 6.70 6.17 9.18
C ILE A 61 6.25 5.37 10.42
N TYR A 62 7.19 4.91 11.25
CA TYR A 62 6.90 4.01 12.38
C TYR A 62 5.95 4.62 13.42
N GLU A 63 6.13 5.88 13.79
CA GLU A 63 5.27 6.55 14.76
C GLU A 63 3.82 6.68 14.25
N TRP A 64 3.66 6.98 12.97
CA TRP A 64 2.34 6.98 12.33
C TRP A 64 1.71 5.58 12.34
N PHE A 65 2.49 4.52 12.16
CA PHE A 65 1.98 3.14 12.24
C PHE A 65 1.45 2.81 13.64
N LEU A 66 2.11 3.29 14.70
CA LEU A 66 1.65 3.08 16.06
C LEU A 66 0.29 3.75 16.30
N GLU A 67 0.13 4.99 15.86
CA GLU A 67 -1.10 5.75 15.96
C GLU A 67 -2.21 5.09 15.12
N PHE A 68 -1.95 4.87 13.84
CA PHE A 68 -2.89 4.25 12.89
C PHE A 68 -3.43 2.90 13.38
N SER A 69 -2.54 2.02 13.82
CA SER A 69 -2.93 0.69 14.29
C SER A 69 -3.76 0.73 15.58
N LYS A 70 -3.49 1.71 16.44
CA LYS A 70 -4.23 1.95 17.69
C LYS A 70 -5.63 2.49 17.41
N ASP A 71 -5.73 3.54 16.60
CA ASP A 71 -6.98 4.26 16.39
C ASP A 71 -7.97 3.47 15.54
N LEU A 72 -7.46 2.64 14.63
CA LEU A 72 -8.28 1.72 13.84
C LEU A 72 -8.49 0.35 14.50
N ASN A 73 -7.82 0.05 15.62
CA ASN A 73 -7.83 -1.27 16.27
C ASN A 73 -7.54 -2.40 15.27
N VAL A 74 -6.43 -2.27 14.54
CA VAL A 74 -5.95 -3.27 13.57
C VAL A 74 -4.50 -3.65 13.88
N ASN A 75 -4.09 -4.85 13.49
CA ASN A 75 -2.67 -5.14 13.39
C ASN A 75 -2.11 -4.43 12.15
N LEU A 76 -0.83 -4.09 12.18
CA LEU A 76 -0.15 -3.50 11.03
C LEU A 76 1.14 -4.26 10.74
N PHE A 77 1.30 -4.69 9.51
CA PHE A 77 2.52 -5.30 8.98
C PHE A 77 3.04 -4.42 7.85
N ALA A 78 4.27 -3.95 7.98
CA ALA A 78 4.93 -3.11 6.98
C ALA A 78 6.33 -3.65 6.69
N TYR A 79 6.82 -3.47 5.49
CA TYR A 79 8.11 -3.98 5.01
C TYR A 79 8.80 -2.94 4.13
N ASP A 80 10.14 -2.94 4.11
CA ASP A 80 10.91 -2.19 3.12
C ASP A 80 11.09 -3.00 1.84
N TYR A 81 11.24 -2.31 0.73
CA TYR A 81 11.55 -2.93 -0.57
C TYR A 81 13.04 -3.28 -0.68
N GLU A 82 13.39 -4.22 -1.56
CA GLU A 82 14.78 -4.45 -1.96
C GLU A 82 15.48 -3.11 -2.28
N GLY A 83 16.65 -2.87 -1.66
CA GLY A 83 17.39 -1.62 -1.79
C GLY A 83 16.91 -0.44 -0.93
N TYR A 84 15.83 -0.59 -0.16
CA TYR A 84 15.33 0.43 0.79
C TYR A 84 15.67 0.06 2.23
N GLY A 85 15.83 1.06 3.08
CA GLY A 85 16.13 0.86 4.49
C GLY A 85 17.34 -0.07 4.69
N LYS A 86 17.13 -1.16 5.41
CA LYS A 86 18.17 -2.20 5.62
C LYS A 86 18.03 -3.41 4.68
N ALA A 87 17.17 -3.35 3.70
CA ALA A 87 17.01 -4.43 2.73
C ALA A 87 18.25 -4.64 1.88
N SER A 88 18.54 -5.89 1.53
CA SER A 88 19.52 -6.22 0.50
C SER A 88 18.94 -6.05 -0.91
N GLY A 89 19.74 -6.25 -1.94
CA GLY A 89 19.31 -6.19 -3.32
C GLY A 89 19.25 -4.79 -3.91
N GLU A 90 18.63 -4.68 -5.09
CA GLU A 90 18.44 -3.43 -5.81
C GLU A 90 16.96 -3.25 -6.18
N PRO A 91 16.41 -2.01 -6.05
CA PRO A 91 15.01 -1.80 -6.30
C PRO A 91 14.67 -1.91 -7.79
N SER A 92 13.61 -2.63 -8.07
CA SER A 92 13.03 -2.77 -9.40
C SER A 92 11.55 -3.10 -9.29
N GLU A 93 10.78 -2.94 -10.36
CA GLU A 93 9.38 -3.33 -10.36
C GLU A 93 9.17 -4.80 -9.97
N SER A 94 9.99 -5.71 -10.52
CA SER A 94 9.91 -7.13 -10.18
C SER A 94 10.32 -7.43 -8.74
N ALA A 95 11.31 -6.70 -8.20
CA ALA A 95 11.74 -6.85 -6.82
C ALA A 95 10.62 -6.44 -5.86
N VAL A 96 9.99 -5.29 -6.08
CA VAL A 96 8.87 -4.81 -5.25
C VAL A 96 7.67 -5.76 -5.26
N TYR A 97 7.46 -6.50 -6.37
CA TYR A 97 6.44 -7.56 -6.41
C TYR A 97 6.86 -8.81 -5.63
N ASP A 98 8.13 -9.20 -5.71
CA ASP A 98 8.68 -10.31 -4.91
C ASP A 98 8.63 -9.98 -3.41
N ASP A 99 8.83 -8.71 -3.04
CA ASP A 99 8.80 -8.22 -1.66
C ASP A 99 7.40 -8.32 -1.03
N ILE A 100 6.37 -7.82 -1.72
CA ILE A 100 5.00 -7.94 -1.20
C ILE A 100 4.53 -9.38 -1.16
N ASP A 101 4.96 -10.23 -2.10
CA ASP A 101 4.68 -11.66 -2.07
C ASP A 101 5.31 -12.31 -0.82
N ALA A 102 6.57 -11.99 -0.49
CA ALA A 102 7.23 -12.49 0.70
C ALA A 102 6.52 -12.04 1.99
N ALA A 103 6.11 -10.77 2.04
CA ALA A 103 5.34 -10.23 3.16
C ALA A 103 3.98 -10.94 3.31
N TYR A 104 3.24 -11.13 2.23
CA TYR A 104 1.96 -11.84 2.25
C TYR A 104 2.11 -13.30 2.67
N ILE A 105 3.11 -14.02 2.12
CA ILE A 105 3.40 -15.42 2.49
C ILE A 105 3.71 -15.52 3.98
N PHE A 106 4.46 -14.58 4.54
CA PHE A 106 4.74 -14.56 5.98
C PHE A 106 3.45 -14.41 6.82
N LEU A 107 2.54 -13.53 6.41
CA LEU A 107 1.24 -13.37 7.08
C LEU A 107 0.41 -14.67 7.06
N ILE A 108 0.38 -15.36 5.91
CA ILE A 108 -0.41 -16.60 5.74
C ILE A 108 0.27 -17.79 6.41
N ASP A 109 1.55 -18.02 6.10
CA ASP A 109 2.23 -19.27 6.46
C ASP A 109 2.81 -19.23 7.87
N THR A 110 3.30 -18.08 8.32
CA THR A 110 3.90 -17.94 9.66
C THR A 110 2.90 -17.46 10.69
N LEU A 111 2.19 -16.38 10.40
CA LEU A 111 1.23 -15.80 11.35
C LEU A 111 -0.17 -16.42 11.23
N LYS A 112 -0.42 -17.32 10.26
CA LYS A 112 -1.67 -18.07 10.06
C LYS A 112 -2.90 -17.16 9.91
N MET A 113 -2.72 -16.01 9.31
CA MET A 113 -3.81 -15.07 9.07
C MET A 113 -4.70 -15.54 7.92
N LEU A 114 -6.00 -15.31 8.03
CA LEU A 114 -6.93 -15.56 6.94
C LEU A 114 -6.84 -14.44 5.90
N PRO A 115 -6.75 -14.73 4.59
CA PRO A 115 -6.72 -13.71 3.54
C PRO A 115 -7.84 -12.68 3.65
N ALA A 116 -9.05 -13.11 4.00
CA ALA A 116 -10.23 -12.25 4.17
C ALA A 116 -10.09 -11.22 5.31
N ASN A 117 -9.10 -11.38 6.18
CA ASN A 117 -8.79 -10.46 7.28
C ASN A 117 -7.59 -9.55 6.94
N ILE A 118 -7.00 -9.70 5.76
CA ILE A 118 -5.87 -8.89 5.30
C ILE A 118 -6.39 -7.76 4.41
N ILE A 119 -6.04 -6.53 4.77
CA ILE A 119 -6.27 -5.32 3.99
C ILE A 119 -4.93 -4.89 3.42
N LEU A 120 -4.83 -4.80 2.10
CA LEU A 120 -3.67 -4.19 1.47
C LEU A 120 -3.80 -2.67 1.53
N TYR A 121 -2.74 -1.99 1.94
CA TYR A 121 -2.69 -0.52 1.93
C TYR A 121 -1.46 -0.08 1.14
N GLY A 122 -1.68 0.57 0.01
CA GLY A 122 -0.60 1.09 -0.83
C GLY A 122 -0.61 2.61 -0.89
N ARG A 123 0.50 3.25 -0.49
CA ARG A 123 0.67 4.70 -0.60
C ARG A 123 1.59 5.04 -1.77
N SER A 124 1.14 5.91 -2.70
CA SER A 124 1.94 6.38 -3.83
C SER A 124 2.54 5.20 -4.63
N LEU A 125 3.88 5.05 -4.65
CA LEU A 125 4.58 3.90 -5.24
C LEU A 125 4.02 2.56 -4.75
N GLY A 126 3.68 2.47 -3.46
CA GLY A 126 3.12 1.27 -2.84
C GLY A 126 1.77 0.83 -3.40
N SER A 127 1.09 1.69 -4.17
CA SER A 127 -0.11 1.29 -4.92
C SER A 127 0.21 0.23 -6.00
N GLY A 128 1.43 0.21 -6.52
CA GLY A 128 1.91 -0.79 -7.49
C GLY A 128 1.87 -2.21 -6.95
N PRO A 129 2.67 -2.54 -5.92
CA PRO A 129 2.68 -3.88 -5.33
C PRO A 129 1.33 -4.27 -4.74
N SER A 130 0.59 -3.33 -4.12
CA SER A 130 -0.72 -3.63 -3.54
C SER A 130 -1.75 -4.02 -4.61
N THR A 131 -1.82 -3.30 -5.73
CA THR A 131 -2.71 -3.64 -6.85
C THR A 131 -2.28 -4.95 -7.53
N TYR A 132 -0.96 -5.17 -7.71
CA TYR A 132 -0.43 -6.43 -8.23
C TYR A 132 -0.87 -7.63 -7.38
N LEU A 133 -0.69 -7.56 -6.06
CA LEU A 133 -1.05 -8.68 -5.19
C LEU A 133 -2.57 -8.91 -5.16
N ALA A 134 -3.38 -7.85 -5.17
CA ALA A 134 -4.83 -7.95 -5.22
C ALA A 134 -5.30 -8.67 -6.49
N GLU A 135 -4.77 -8.29 -7.66
CA GLU A 135 -5.05 -8.97 -8.93
C GLU A 135 -4.58 -10.44 -8.92
N LYS A 136 -3.34 -10.68 -8.47
CA LYS A 136 -2.74 -12.03 -8.41
C LYS A 136 -3.57 -12.99 -7.57
N LEU A 137 -4.07 -12.52 -6.42
CA LEU A 137 -4.90 -13.33 -5.54
C LEU A 137 -6.31 -13.52 -6.09
N ALA A 138 -6.89 -12.50 -6.73
CA ALA A 138 -8.16 -12.62 -7.44
C ALA A 138 -8.12 -13.70 -8.53
N LYS A 139 -7.05 -13.75 -9.33
CA LYS A 139 -6.83 -14.82 -10.35
C LYS A 139 -6.72 -16.22 -9.75
N LYS A 140 -6.37 -16.32 -8.45
CA LYS A 140 -6.33 -17.59 -7.69
C LYS A 140 -7.63 -17.87 -6.91
N ASN A 141 -8.67 -17.06 -7.10
CA ASN A 141 -9.92 -17.11 -6.33
C ASN A 141 -9.72 -16.94 -4.82
N VAL A 142 -8.68 -16.22 -4.40
CA VAL A 142 -8.43 -15.86 -3.00
C VAL A 142 -8.95 -14.46 -2.77
N ARG A 143 -9.94 -14.34 -1.88
CA ARG A 143 -10.54 -13.06 -1.51
C ARG A 143 -9.79 -12.42 -0.35
N LEU A 144 -9.32 -11.19 -0.56
CA LEU A 144 -8.80 -10.31 0.49
C LEU A 144 -9.93 -9.58 1.22
N GLY A 145 -9.64 -9.07 2.41
CA GLY A 145 -10.53 -8.18 3.14
C GLY A 145 -10.77 -6.85 2.44
N GLY A 146 -9.74 -6.31 1.77
CA GLY A 146 -9.87 -5.09 0.99
C GLY A 146 -8.54 -4.57 0.45
N LEU A 147 -8.64 -3.50 -0.34
CA LEU A 147 -7.53 -2.75 -0.93
C LEU A 147 -7.76 -1.26 -0.67
N ILE A 148 -6.84 -0.61 0.02
CA ILE A 148 -6.83 0.84 0.23
C ILE A 148 -5.67 1.42 -0.58
N LEU A 149 -5.95 2.40 -1.41
CA LEU A 149 -4.96 3.08 -2.25
C LEU A 149 -4.97 4.58 -1.95
N GLN A 150 -3.87 5.07 -1.38
CA GLN A 150 -3.68 6.49 -1.09
C GLN A 150 -2.75 7.12 -2.12
N SER A 151 -3.20 8.19 -2.77
CA SER A 151 -2.49 8.86 -3.86
C SER A 151 -1.93 7.88 -4.90
N PRO A 152 -2.77 6.94 -5.42
CA PRO A 152 -2.30 5.88 -6.30
C PRO A 152 -1.92 6.41 -7.67
N LEU A 153 -0.90 5.79 -8.26
CA LEU A 153 -0.54 5.99 -9.66
C LEU A 153 -1.32 5.02 -10.58
N LEU A 154 -1.70 5.47 -11.77
CA LEU A 154 -2.19 4.58 -12.83
C LEU A 154 -1.06 3.75 -13.44
N SER A 155 0.08 4.39 -13.64
CA SER A 155 1.36 3.82 -14.02
C SER A 155 2.44 4.88 -13.88
N VAL A 156 3.71 4.47 -13.86
CA VAL A 156 4.83 5.41 -13.69
C VAL A 156 4.90 6.43 -14.83
N TYR A 157 4.76 5.99 -16.08
CA TYR A 157 4.88 6.91 -17.21
C TYR A 157 3.73 7.90 -17.28
N ARG A 158 2.51 7.51 -16.86
CA ARG A 158 1.38 8.43 -16.80
C ARG A 158 1.62 9.55 -15.79
N VAL A 159 2.25 9.25 -14.66
CA VAL A 159 2.64 10.26 -13.67
C VAL A 159 3.78 11.13 -14.20
N ALA A 160 4.87 10.50 -14.69
CA ALA A 160 6.09 11.22 -15.10
C ALA A 160 5.86 12.18 -16.27
N PHE A 161 5.00 11.81 -17.21
CA PHE A 161 4.77 12.58 -18.44
C PHE A 161 3.38 13.23 -18.50
N ASN A 162 2.57 13.06 -17.47
CA ASN A 162 1.22 13.63 -17.33
C ASN A 162 0.31 13.40 -18.56
N PHE A 163 0.28 12.16 -19.09
CA PHE A 163 -0.60 11.78 -20.18
C PHE A 163 -1.34 10.46 -19.91
N ARG A 164 -2.45 10.24 -20.66
CA ARG A 164 -3.39 9.14 -20.41
C ARG A 164 -3.18 7.91 -21.31
N PHE A 165 -2.05 7.78 -21.98
CA PHE A 165 -1.75 6.66 -22.86
C PHE A 165 -0.86 5.61 -22.18
N THR A 166 -1.03 4.33 -22.56
CA THR A 166 -0.10 3.27 -22.16
C THR A 166 1.05 3.20 -23.16
N PHE A 167 2.27 3.24 -22.65
CA PHE A 167 3.46 3.02 -23.46
C PHE A 167 3.97 1.58 -23.33
N PRO A 168 4.61 1.02 -24.36
CA PRO A 168 5.40 -0.19 -24.18
C PRO A 168 6.44 0.00 -23.07
N CYS A 169 6.59 -1.01 -22.22
CA CYS A 169 7.52 -1.00 -21.08
C CYS A 169 7.16 -0.01 -19.94
N ASP A 170 5.89 0.40 -19.83
CA ASP A 170 5.42 1.16 -18.67
C ASP A 170 5.53 0.32 -17.40
N MET A 171 5.79 0.99 -16.28
CA MET A 171 5.99 0.34 -14.98
C MET A 171 4.78 0.54 -14.08
N PHE A 172 4.51 -0.46 -13.23
CA PHE A 172 3.35 -0.46 -12.33
C PHE A 172 2.04 -0.14 -13.04
N PRO A 173 1.63 -0.94 -14.07
CA PRO A 173 0.42 -0.68 -14.85
C PRO A 173 -0.85 -1.00 -14.04
N ASN A 174 -1.10 -0.21 -12.98
CA ASN A 174 -2.25 -0.41 -12.10
C ASN A 174 -3.58 -0.29 -12.83
N VAL A 175 -3.65 0.55 -13.86
CA VAL A 175 -4.83 0.71 -14.70
C VAL A 175 -5.25 -0.58 -15.39
N ASP A 176 -4.30 -1.44 -15.78
CA ASP A 176 -4.57 -2.71 -16.44
C ASP A 176 -4.91 -3.82 -15.42
N ARG A 177 -4.52 -3.66 -14.17
CA ARG A 177 -4.74 -4.63 -13.08
C ARG A 177 -6.00 -4.40 -12.29
N ILE A 178 -6.34 -3.14 -12.04
CA ILE A 178 -7.45 -2.77 -11.17
C ILE A 178 -8.80 -3.32 -11.63
N PRO A 179 -9.09 -3.51 -12.95
CA PRO A 179 -10.33 -4.14 -13.39
C PRO A 179 -10.49 -5.61 -12.95
N HIS A 180 -9.40 -6.24 -12.54
CA HIS A 180 -9.36 -7.67 -12.23
C HIS A 180 -9.29 -7.99 -10.74
N ILE A 181 -9.41 -6.99 -9.85
CA ILE A 181 -9.45 -7.23 -8.40
C ILE A 181 -10.77 -7.88 -7.99
N ALA A 182 -10.74 -8.67 -6.92
CA ALA A 182 -11.92 -9.34 -6.34
C ALA A 182 -12.05 -9.05 -4.83
N CYS A 183 -11.79 -7.81 -4.43
CA CYS A 183 -11.94 -7.33 -3.06
C CYS A 183 -12.41 -5.87 -3.05
N PRO A 184 -13.02 -5.42 -1.94
CA PRO A 184 -13.42 -4.02 -1.77
C PRO A 184 -12.27 -3.05 -1.98
N LEU A 185 -12.53 -1.92 -2.63
CA LEU A 185 -11.57 -0.88 -2.96
C LEU A 185 -11.97 0.45 -2.33
N LEU A 186 -11.06 1.04 -1.56
CA LEU A 186 -11.11 2.43 -1.14
C LEU A 186 -9.96 3.21 -1.80
N VAL A 187 -10.28 4.32 -2.46
CA VAL A 187 -9.29 5.26 -2.99
C VAL A 187 -9.33 6.55 -2.18
N ILE A 188 -8.15 7.01 -1.75
CA ILE A 188 -7.93 8.26 -1.02
C ILE A 188 -6.99 9.11 -1.84
N HIS A 189 -7.39 10.36 -2.20
CA HIS A 189 -6.54 11.20 -3.03
C HIS A 189 -6.79 12.68 -2.79
N GLY A 190 -5.71 13.47 -2.73
CA GLY A 190 -5.77 14.92 -2.62
C GLY A 190 -6.10 15.58 -3.97
N THR A 191 -7.01 16.56 -3.97
CA THR A 191 -7.42 17.23 -5.22
C THR A 191 -6.35 18.17 -5.79
N ARG A 192 -5.34 18.51 -4.98
CA ARG A 192 -4.18 19.33 -5.37
C ARG A 192 -2.87 18.56 -5.24
N ASP A 193 -2.90 17.25 -5.45
CA ASP A 193 -1.70 16.42 -5.44
C ASP A 193 -0.77 16.86 -6.58
N GLU A 194 0.40 17.36 -6.20
CA GLU A 194 1.41 17.93 -7.08
C GLU A 194 2.41 16.89 -7.61
N VAL A 195 2.40 15.67 -7.04
CA VAL A 195 3.30 14.56 -7.41
C VAL A 195 2.57 13.56 -8.29
N VAL A 196 1.45 13.04 -7.80
CA VAL A 196 0.57 12.15 -8.57
C VAL A 196 -0.71 12.88 -8.88
N PRO A 197 -0.90 13.41 -10.10
CA PRO A 197 -2.07 14.20 -10.45
C PRO A 197 -3.39 13.49 -10.09
N PHE A 198 -4.32 14.19 -9.49
CA PHE A 198 -5.58 13.70 -8.93
C PHE A 198 -6.37 12.78 -9.87
N TRP A 199 -6.35 13.05 -11.19
CA TRP A 199 -7.01 12.23 -12.19
C TRP A 199 -6.52 10.76 -12.21
N ASN A 200 -5.29 10.47 -11.71
CA ASN A 200 -4.81 9.09 -11.57
C ASN A 200 -5.72 8.29 -10.63
N GLY A 201 -6.01 8.84 -9.44
CA GLY A 201 -6.92 8.18 -8.49
C GLY A 201 -8.34 8.06 -9.00
N GLN A 202 -8.84 9.09 -9.70
CA GLN A 202 -10.17 9.08 -10.30
C GLN A 202 -10.29 8.01 -11.39
N ASP A 203 -9.38 8.00 -12.36
CA ASP A 203 -9.41 7.05 -13.46
C ASP A 203 -9.22 5.60 -12.94
N LEU A 204 -8.36 5.39 -11.93
CA LEU A 204 -8.20 4.09 -11.29
C LEU A 204 -9.48 3.64 -10.60
N PHE A 205 -10.12 4.52 -9.84
CA PHE A 205 -11.41 4.25 -9.21
C PHE A 205 -12.48 3.86 -10.23
N PHE A 206 -12.60 4.61 -11.32
CA PHE A 206 -13.58 4.32 -12.38
C PHE A 206 -13.24 3.09 -13.23
N ALA A 207 -11.98 2.68 -13.30
CA ALA A 207 -11.57 1.44 -13.97
C ALA A 207 -11.84 0.19 -13.11
N SER A 208 -11.97 0.32 -11.79
CA SER A 208 -12.21 -0.82 -10.90
C SER A 208 -13.62 -1.42 -11.08
N PRO A 209 -13.87 -2.69 -10.67
CA PRO A 209 -15.18 -3.30 -10.74
C PRO A 209 -16.19 -2.59 -9.83
N VAL A 210 -17.37 -2.23 -10.37
CA VAL A 210 -18.38 -1.42 -9.67
C VAL A 210 -18.81 -2.03 -8.33
N GLN A 211 -18.94 -3.36 -8.28
CA GLN A 211 -19.37 -4.08 -7.08
C GLN A 211 -18.36 -4.06 -5.93
N TRP A 212 -17.14 -3.62 -6.16
CA TRP A 212 -16.08 -3.52 -5.15
C TRP A 212 -15.75 -2.09 -4.75
N ARG A 213 -16.39 -1.09 -5.34
CA ARG A 213 -16.13 0.32 -5.04
C ARG A 213 -16.77 0.73 -3.71
N SER A 214 -15.95 1.11 -2.76
CA SER A 214 -16.42 1.87 -1.60
C SER A 214 -16.46 3.37 -1.92
N GLN A 215 -17.09 4.16 -1.05
CA GLN A 215 -17.07 5.62 -1.15
C GLN A 215 -15.62 6.12 -1.18
N PRO A 216 -15.14 6.78 -2.23
CA PRO A 216 -13.78 7.30 -2.24
C PRO A 216 -13.63 8.51 -1.33
N LEU A 217 -12.43 8.76 -0.80
CA LEU A 217 -12.11 9.96 -0.04
C LEU A 217 -11.31 10.93 -0.92
N TRP A 218 -12.01 11.87 -1.54
CA TRP A 218 -11.39 12.98 -2.25
C TRP A 218 -11.12 14.11 -1.27
N VAL A 219 -9.84 14.36 -0.98
CA VAL A 219 -9.43 15.35 0.02
C VAL A 219 -9.27 16.71 -0.64
N GLU A 220 -10.25 17.59 -0.45
CA GLU A 220 -10.23 18.93 -1.03
C GLU A 220 -9.01 19.71 -0.55
N ASN A 221 -8.28 20.33 -1.50
CA ASN A 221 -7.03 21.04 -1.28
C ASN A 221 -5.88 20.20 -0.70
N GLY A 222 -6.04 18.88 -0.56
CA GLY A 222 -4.96 17.98 -0.16
C GLY A 222 -3.90 17.85 -1.25
N GLY A 223 -2.63 17.92 -0.87
CA GLY A 223 -1.46 17.62 -1.70
C GLY A 223 -0.98 16.18 -1.48
N HIS A 224 0.18 15.83 -2.04
CA HIS A 224 0.72 14.46 -1.97
C HIS A 224 1.18 14.07 -0.57
N ASN A 225 1.90 14.97 0.11
CA ASN A 225 2.61 14.68 1.35
C ASN A 225 1.96 15.28 2.60
N ASN A 226 0.76 15.85 2.49
CA ASN A 226 0.09 16.49 3.63
C ASN A 226 -1.28 15.88 3.97
N LEU A 227 -1.67 14.78 3.31
CA LEU A 227 -2.99 14.18 3.51
C LEU A 227 -3.21 13.76 4.96
N GLU A 228 -2.24 13.13 5.59
CA GLU A 228 -2.33 12.70 6.98
C GLU A 228 -2.49 13.92 7.93
N VAL A 229 -1.80 15.01 7.64
CA VAL A 229 -1.89 16.25 8.43
C VAL A 229 -3.26 16.91 8.24
N VAL A 230 -3.68 17.11 6.99
CA VAL A 230 -4.96 17.74 6.65
C VAL A 230 -6.15 16.95 7.21
N LEU A 231 -6.05 15.62 7.21
CA LEU A 231 -7.12 14.74 7.65
C LEU A 231 -7.10 14.43 9.15
N LYS A 232 -5.96 14.72 9.82
CA LYS A 232 -5.81 14.49 11.27
C LYS A 232 -6.65 15.47 12.10
N GLU A 233 -6.80 16.71 11.65
CA GLU A 233 -7.50 17.77 12.40
C GLU A 233 -8.96 17.43 12.75
N ASN A 234 -9.59 16.51 12.00
CA ASN A 234 -11.01 16.14 12.21
C ASN A 234 -11.24 14.64 12.22
N ASP A 235 -10.22 13.82 12.42
CA ASP A 235 -10.29 12.33 12.35
C ASP A 235 -10.91 11.79 11.05
N VAL A 236 -10.96 12.60 9.98
CA VAL A 236 -11.66 12.27 8.74
C VAL A 236 -11.10 11.00 8.11
N LEU A 237 -9.76 10.87 8.07
CA LEU A 237 -9.10 9.69 7.53
C LEU A 237 -9.52 8.42 8.27
N TYR A 238 -9.37 8.43 9.59
CA TYR A 238 -9.65 7.25 10.42
C TYR A 238 -11.14 6.90 10.42
N ASN A 239 -12.02 7.88 10.47
CA ASN A 239 -13.46 7.65 10.40
C ASN A 239 -13.88 7.07 9.05
N HIS A 240 -13.29 7.55 7.94
CA HIS A 240 -13.58 7.02 6.62
C HIS A 240 -13.08 5.57 6.45
N ILE A 241 -11.87 5.28 6.93
CA ILE A 241 -11.32 3.91 6.93
C ILE A 241 -12.13 2.98 7.85
N LYS A 242 -12.57 3.44 9.03
CA LYS A 242 -13.47 2.68 9.90
C LYS A 242 -14.78 2.34 9.20
N SER A 243 -15.38 3.30 8.51
CA SER A 243 -16.61 3.08 7.73
C SER A 243 -16.40 2.03 6.65
N PHE A 244 -15.29 2.09 5.92
CA PHE A 244 -14.90 1.08 4.94
C PHE A 244 -14.76 -0.31 5.60
N PHE A 245 -14.10 -0.42 6.74
CA PHE A 245 -13.96 -1.70 7.43
C PHE A 245 -15.29 -2.24 7.92
N HIS A 246 -16.16 -1.40 8.48
CA HIS A 246 -17.50 -1.81 8.94
C HIS A 246 -18.39 -2.31 7.81
N GLU A 247 -18.29 -1.68 6.64
CA GLU A 247 -19.10 -2.05 5.47
C GLU A 247 -18.64 -3.36 4.83
N TRP A 248 -17.31 -3.57 4.74
CA TRP A 248 -16.75 -4.59 3.87
C TRP A 248 -16.00 -5.71 4.57
N VAL A 249 -15.60 -5.55 5.83
CA VAL A 249 -14.78 -6.52 6.56
C VAL A 249 -15.54 -7.09 7.74
N PRO A 250 -16.24 -8.23 7.58
CA PRO A 250 -17.13 -8.79 8.62
C PRO A 250 -16.44 -9.09 9.95
N SER A 251 -15.12 -9.37 9.91
CA SER A 251 -14.32 -9.65 11.12
C SER A 251 -13.88 -8.38 11.86
N TYR A 252 -14.12 -7.19 11.32
CA TYR A 252 -13.73 -5.95 11.96
C TYR A 252 -14.70 -5.62 13.11
N SER A 253 -14.16 -5.53 14.32
CA SER A 253 -14.90 -5.08 15.49
C SER A 253 -14.09 -4.02 16.22
N VAL A 254 -14.72 -2.87 16.47
CA VAL A 254 -14.15 -1.88 17.38
C VAL A 254 -14.39 -2.40 18.79
N LYS A 255 -13.32 -2.73 19.55
CA LYS A 255 -13.44 -3.02 20.98
C LYS A 255 -13.84 -1.75 21.70
N GLY A 256 -15.08 -1.68 22.15
CA GLY A 256 -15.56 -0.69 23.12
C GLY A 256 -16.39 0.44 22.50
N VAL A 257 -17.66 0.23 22.31
CA VAL A 257 -18.74 1.16 22.66
C VAL A 257 -19.53 0.51 23.76
#